data_a9b9862c1c2d65746bd90fe10d1f4245
#
_entry.id   a9b9862c1c2d65746bd90fe10d1f4245
#
_cell.length_a   1.000
_cell.length_b   1.000
_cell.length_c   1.000
_cell.angle_alpha   90.00
_cell.angle_beta   90.00
_cell.angle_gamma   90.00
#
_symmetry.space_group_name_H-M   'P 1'
#
loop_
_entity.id
_entity.type
_entity.pdbx_description
1 polymer ?
#
loop_
_entity_poly.entity_id
_entity_poly.type
_entity_poly.pdbx_seq_one_letter_code
_entity_poly.pdbx_strand_id
1 'polypeptide(L)'
;MIKVENLYKEFDGKSVLKDISIEYNPGQCSLIIGASGSGKTVLLKNLVGLHTPTSGKIWYSDQEFTAMNDKQKKLLRKEMGMLFQGSALFDFATVEENIMFPMEFFTDWSREQMLERANFCLKRVNLENANKKLPSELSGGMQKRVGIARAIALNPKYLFCDEPNSGLDPTTSIVIDRLIQEITQEYQITTIINTHDMNSVMEIGDKIGFIYKGNKLWEGNKDEILKSDCKELNDFVFASNMAQQLKRFI
;
A
#
# COMPACT_ATOMS: atom_id res chain seq x y z
N MET A 1 11.82 4.28 -7.42
CA MET A 1 10.95 3.95 -8.57
C MET A 1 10.73 2.45 -8.65
N ILE A 2 9.50 2.03 -8.96
CA ILE A 2 9.16 0.63 -9.28
C ILE A 2 8.56 0.63 -10.68
N LYS A 3 9.00 -0.30 -11.56
CA LYS A 3 8.46 -0.46 -12.90
C LYS A 3 7.99 -1.89 -13.12
N VAL A 4 6.82 -2.05 -13.69
CA VAL A 4 6.21 -3.34 -14.05
C VAL A 4 6.07 -3.37 -15.57
N GLU A 5 6.53 -4.46 -16.18
CA GLU A 5 6.51 -4.64 -17.64
C GLU A 5 5.83 -5.96 -18.01
N ASN A 6 4.74 -5.86 -18.74
CA ASN A 6 3.97 -6.99 -19.31
C ASN A 6 3.74 -8.12 -18.31
N LEU A 7 3.28 -7.77 -17.08
CA LEU A 7 3.12 -8.73 -15.99
C LEU A 7 1.86 -9.58 -16.19
N TYR A 8 2.07 -10.89 -16.17
CA TYR A 8 1.01 -11.89 -16.18
C TYR A 8 1.05 -12.71 -14.89
N LYS A 9 -0.12 -13.06 -14.35
CA LYS A 9 -0.22 -14.00 -13.25
C LYS A 9 -1.41 -14.93 -13.44
N GLU A 10 -1.11 -16.24 -13.39
CA GLU A 10 -2.11 -17.31 -13.45
C GLU A 10 -2.05 -18.16 -12.18
N PHE A 11 -3.20 -18.72 -11.81
CA PHE A 11 -3.35 -19.74 -10.80
C PHE A 11 -4.24 -20.83 -11.38
N ASP A 12 -3.78 -22.08 -11.37
CA ASP A 12 -4.51 -23.26 -11.85
C ASP A 12 -5.15 -23.06 -13.23
N GLY A 13 -4.39 -22.47 -14.17
CA GLY A 13 -4.83 -22.20 -15.55
C GLY A 13 -5.78 -20.99 -15.69
N LYS A 14 -6.11 -20.32 -14.59
CA LYS A 14 -6.94 -19.10 -14.62
C LYS A 14 -6.05 -17.84 -14.57
N SER A 15 -6.09 -17.06 -15.63
CA SER A 15 -5.38 -15.79 -15.68
C SER A 15 -6.05 -14.73 -14.82
N VAL A 16 -5.29 -14.18 -13.84
CA VAL A 16 -5.75 -13.17 -12.87
C VAL A 16 -5.17 -11.80 -13.20
N LEU A 17 -3.92 -11.73 -13.67
CA LEU A 17 -3.33 -10.51 -14.21
C LEU A 17 -2.94 -10.75 -15.65
N LYS A 18 -3.20 -9.75 -16.50
CA LYS A 18 -3.05 -9.85 -17.96
C LYS A 18 -2.40 -8.58 -18.46
N ASP A 19 -1.13 -8.69 -18.86
CA ASP A 19 -0.37 -7.62 -19.48
C ASP A 19 -0.35 -6.30 -18.69
N ILE A 20 -0.07 -6.38 -17.38
CA ILE A 20 0.02 -5.19 -16.55
C ILE A 20 1.38 -4.52 -16.76
N SER A 21 1.36 -3.29 -17.24
CA SER A 21 2.54 -2.43 -17.33
C SER A 21 2.24 -1.09 -16.68
N ILE A 22 3.02 -0.73 -15.65
CA ILE A 22 2.80 0.49 -14.84
C ILE A 22 4.11 0.88 -14.14
N GLU A 23 4.29 2.17 -13.92
CA GLU A 23 5.46 2.73 -13.24
C GLU A 23 5.03 3.53 -12.01
N TYR A 24 5.81 3.43 -10.92
CA TYR A 24 5.56 4.10 -9.65
C TYR A 24 6.78 4.91 -9.24
N ASN A 25 6.58 6.20 -8.97
CA ASN A 25 7.66 7.15 -8.71
C ASN A 25 7.83 7.46 -7.21
N PRO A 26 9.03 7.85 -6.77
CA PRO A 26 9.28 8.32 -5.41
C PRO A 26 8.46 9.59 -5.09
N GLY A 27 8.09 9.74 -3.81
CA GLY A 27 7.36 10.91 -3.32
C GLY A 27 5.89 10.99 -3.74
N GLN A 28 5.38 9.96 -4.41
CA GLN A 28 4.00 9.89 -4.91
C GLN A 28 3.20 8.76 -4.24
N CYS A 29 1.94 9.05 -3.90
CA CYS A 29 0.95 8.05 -3.57
C CYS A 29 0.31 7.51 -4.84
N SER A 30 0.71 6.31 -5.24
CA SER A 30 0.18 5.63 -6.42
C SER A 30 -0.93 4.66 -5.99
N LEU A 31 -2.15 4.88 -6.44
CA LEU A 31 -3.31 4.08 -6.08
C LEU A 31 -3.64 3.05 -7.16
N ILE A 32 -3.87 1.81 -6.75
CA ILE A 32 -4.39 0.74 -7.60
C ILE A 32 -5.86 0.56 -7.21
N ILE A 33 -6.77 0.89 -8.11
CA ILE A 33 -8.21 0.84 -7.87
C ILE A 33 -8.90 -0.19 -8.75
N GLY A 34 -10.13 -0.57 -8.37
CA GLY A 34 -10.98 -1.51 -9.11
C GLY A 34 -11.85 -2.33 -8.18
N ALA A 35 -12.81 -3.03 -8.75
CA ALA A 35 -13.77 -3.87 -8.01
C ALA A 35 -13.07 -5.00 -7.24
N SER A 36 -13.75 -5.57 -6.24
CA SER A 36 -13.29 -6.78 -5.56
C SER A 36 -13.05 -7.90 -6.59
N GLY A 37 -11.95 -8.63 -6.45
CA GLY A 37 -11.57 -9.70 -7.38
C GLY A 37 -10.98 -9.23 -8.71
N SER A 38 -10.73 -7.94 -8.94
CA SER A 38 -10.13 -7.43 -10.19
C SER A 38 -8.64 -7.77 -10.37
N GLY A 39 -7.94 -8.19 -9.29
CA GLY A 39 -6.51 -8.55 -9.32
C GLY A 39 -5.59 -7.63 -8.50
N LYS A 40 -6.08 -6.55 -7.87
CA LYS A 40 -5.27 -5.56 -7.12
C LYS A 40 -4.33 -6.19 -6.09
N THR A 41 -4.86 -6.97 -5.15
CA THR A 41 -4.06 -7.65 -4.11
C THR A 41 -3.07 -8.66 -4.72
N VAL A 42 -3.43 -9.30 -5.84
CA VAL A 42 -2.51 -10.20 -6.56
C VAL A 42 -1.37 -9.40 -7.17
N LEU A 43 -1.63 -8.23 -7.76
CA LEU A 43 -0.58 -7.34 -8.26
C LEU A 43 0.34 -6.92 -7.11
N LEU A 44 -0.21 -6.41 -6.00
CA LEU A 44 0.59 -6.02 -4.82
C LEU A 44 1.46 -7.18 -4.31
N LYS A 45 0.90 -8.39 -4.21
CA LYS A 45 1.64 -9.58 -3.76
C LYS A 45 2.78 -9.99 -4.72
N ASN A 46 2.64 -9.73 -6.02
CA ASN A 46 3.73 -9.92 -6.97
C ASN A 46 4.83 -8.87 -6.76
N LEU A 47 4.46 -7.61 -6.51
CA LEU A 47 5.42 -6.53 -6.26
C LEU A 47 6.27 -6.85 -5.02
N VAL A 48 5.69 -7.23 -3.91
CA VAL A 48 6.45 -7.55 -2.67
C VAL A 48 7.12 -8.95 -2.70
N GLY A 49 6.89 -9.73 -3.77
CA GLY A 49 7.49 -11.05 -3.94
C GLY A 49 6.87 -12.16 -3.10
N LEU A 50 5.61 -12.00 -2.68
CA LEU A 50 4.80 -13.06 -2.07
C LEU A 50 4.23 -14.00 -3.13
N HIS A 51 4.13 -13.54 -4.38
CA HIS A 51 3.84 -14.35 -5.56
C HIS A 51 4.93 -14.16 -6.59
N THR A 52 5.26 -15.23 -7.33
CA THR A 52 6.11 -15.13 -8.51
C THR A 52 5.20 -14.91 -9.73
N PRO A 53 5.46 -13.91 -10.57
CA PRO A 53 4.73 -13.75 -11.84
C PRO A 53 4.82 -15.00 -12.73
N THR A 54 3.80 -15.23 -13.55
CA THR A 54 3.86 -16.27 -14.60
C THR A 54 4.76 -15.82 -15.74
N SER A 55 4.71 -14.52 -16.08
CA SER A 55 5.64 -13.88 -17.03
C SER A 55 5.66 -12.36 -16.80
N GLY A 56 6.54 -11.66 -17.49
CA GLY A 56 6.77 -10.23 -17.32
C GLY A 56 7.86 -9.92 -16.30
N LYS A 57 8.13 -8.63 -16.08
CA LYS A 57 9.24 -8.17 -15.27
C LYS A 57 8.80 -7.13 -14.25
N ILE A 58 9.46 -7.15 -13.10
CA ILE A 58 9.33 -6.14 -12.05
C ILE A 58 10.72 -5.59 -11.78
N TRP A 59 10.85 -4.27 -11.78
CA TRP A 59 12.10 -3.54 -11.53
C TRP A 59 11.97 -2.68 -10.29
N TYR A 60 12.99 -2.68 -9.48
CA TYR A 60 13.21 -1.75 -8.37
C TYR A 60 14.43 -0.90 -8.70
N SER A 61 14.22 0.36 -9.09
CA SER A 61 15.24 1.19 -9.74
C SER A 61 15.84 0.43 -10.93
N ASP A 62 17.14 0.17 -10.93
CA ASP A 62 17.84 -0.53 -12.03
C ASP A 62 17.98 -2.06 -11.80
N GLN A 63 17.32 -2.60 -10.78
CA GLN A 63 17.43 -4.01 -10.42
C GLN A 63 16.18 -4.79 -10.83
N GLU A 64 16.33 -5.80 -11.68
CA GLU A 64 15.24 -6.69 -12.06
C GLU A 64 14.91 -7.67 -10.93
N PHE A 65 13.84 -7.38 -10.17
CA PHE A 65 13.39 -8.17 -9.03
C PHE A 65 12.98 -9.60 -9.41
N THR A 66 12.38 -9.77 -10.59
CA THR A 66 11.95 -11.07 -11.09
C THR A 66 13.10 -12.03 -11.37
N ALA A 67 14.29 -11.51 -11.69
CA ALA A 67 15.51 -12.29 -11.91
C ALA A 67 16.34 -12.53 -10.63
N MET A 68 15.99 -11.88 -9.50
CA MET A 68 16.73 -12.01 -8.24
C MET A 68 16.60 -13.40 -7.61
N ASN A 69 17.70 -13.89 -7.03
CA ASN A 69 17.67 -15.03 -6.13
C ASN A 69 17.13 -14.64 -4.73
N ASP A 70 16.87 -15.63 -3.87
CA ASP A 70 16.25 -15.41 -2.55
C ASP A 70 17.09 -14.49 -1.64
N LYS A 71 18.43 -14.57 -1.69
CA LYS A 71 19.32 -13.72 -0.92
C LYS A 71 19.20 -12.26 -1.35
N GLN A 72 19.15 -11.99 -2.64
CA GLN A 72 18.96 -10.64 -3.19
C GLN A 72 17.56 -10.10 -2.85
N LYS A 73 16.51 -10.92 -3.00
CA LYS A 73 15.14 -10.55 -2.60
C LYS A 73 15.04 -10.23 -1.11
N LYS A 74 15.74 -11.00 -0.26
CA LYS A 74 15.79 -10.72 1.19
C LYS A 74 16.42 -9.35 1.49
N LEU A 75 17.49 -8.98 0.78
CA LEU A 75 18.12 -7.66 0.93
C LEU A 75 17.18 -6.54 0.49
N LEU A 76 16.52 -6.68 -0.66
CA LEU A 76 15.58 -5.66 -1.14
C LEU A 76 14.36 -5.52 -0.20
N ARG A 77 13.88 -6.61 0.42
CA ARG A 77 12.78 -6.56 1.38
C ARG A 77 13.06 -5.72 2.63
N LYS A 78 14.32 -5.49 2.99
CA LYS A 78 14.69 -4.54 4.05
C LYS A 78 14.30 -3.10 3.70
N GLU A 79 14.21 -2.78 2.41
CA GLU A 79 13.81 -1.48 1.91
C GLU A 79 12.29 -1.36 1.67
N MET A 80 11.53 -2.39 2.00
CA MET A 80 10.06 -2.45 1.82
C MET A 80 9.35 -2.40 3.16
N GLY A 81 8.37 -1.49 3.28
CA GLY A 81 7.39 -1.50 4.34
C GLY A 81 6.04 -2.01 3.82
N MET A 82 5.29 -2.70 4.66
CA MET A 82 3.97 -3.20 4.27
C MET A 82 2.94 -3.00 5.37
N LEU A 83 1.83 -2.36 5.01
CA LEU A 83 0.59 -2.30 5.78
C LEU A 83 -0.44 -3.25 5.17
N PHE A 84 -0.78 -4.29 5.89
CA PHE A 84 -1.79 -5.27 5.49
C PHE A 84 -3.20 -4.78 5.81
N GLN A 85 -4.21 -5.29 5.12
CA GLN A 85 -5.62 -4.93 5.28
C GLN A 85 -6.10 -4.97 6.74
N GLY A 86 -5.78 -6.01 7.49
CA GLY A 86 -6.11 -6.15 8.92
C GLY A 86 -5.02 -5.62 9.87
N SER A 87 -4.09 -4.75 9.41
CA SER A 87 -2.87 -4.33 10.11
C SER A 87 -1.91 -5.49 10.43
N ALA A 88 -2.38 -6.72 10.53
CA ALA A 88 -1.63 -7.94 10.84
C ALA A 88 -0.68 -7.75 12.03
N LEU A 89 -1.16 -7.13 13.10
CA LEU A 89 -0.43 -7.01 14.35
C LEU A 89 -0.44 -8.36 15.06
N PHE A 90 0.64 -8.65 15.77
CA PHE A 90 0.72 -9.82 16.64
C PHE A 90 -0.06 -9.53 17.93
N ASP A 91 -1.16 -10.22 18.15
CA ASP A 91 -2.09 -9.99 19.27
C ASP A 91 -1.45 -10.26 20.63
N PHE A 92 -0.44 -11.13 20.67
CA PHE A 92 0.31 -11.49 21.87
C PHE A 92 1.47 -10.53 22.19
N ALA A 93 1.78 -9.61 21.28
CA ALA A 93 2.90 -8.67 21.42
C ALA A 93 2.36 -7.23 21.66
N THR A 94 3.07 -6.48 22.47
CA THR A 94 2.79 -5.06 22.69
C THR A 94 3.00 -4.22 21.43
N VAL A 95 2.55 -2.99 21.46
CA VAL A 95 2.72 -2.01 20.38
C VAL A 95 4.21 -1.83 20.03
N GLU A 96 5.08 -1.61 21.03
CA GLU A 96 6.51 -1.46 20.78
C GLU A 96 7.14 -2.72 20.19
N GLU A 97 6.76 -3.90 20.68
CA GLU A 97 7.26 -5.18 20.15
C GLU A 97 6.80 -5.41 18.71
N ASN A 98 5.55 -5.08 18.38
CA ASN A 98 5.07 -5.10 16.99
C ASN A 98 5.92 -4.22 16.06
N ILE A 99 6.29 -3.02 16.53
CA ILE A 99 7.09 -2.07 15.72
C ILE A 99 8.55 -2.53 15.64
N MET A 100 9.10 -3.07 16.72
CA MET A 100 10.48 -3.57 16.75
C MET A 100 10.69 -4.85 15.95
N PHE A 101 9.63 -5.65 15.74
CA PHE A 101 9.71 -6.95 15.06
C PHE A 101 10.53 -6.94 13.75
N PRO A 102 10.30 -6.06 12.77
CA PRO A 102 11.16 -6.04 11.57
C PRO A 102 12.61 -5.68 11.87
N MET A 103 12.89 -4.90 12.92
CA MET A 103 14.26 -4.53 13.29
C MET A 103 15.03 -5.75 13.82
N GLU A 104 14.38 -6.62 14.61
CA GLU A 104 14.98 -7.86 15.14
C GLU A 104 15.45 -8.81 14.02
N PHE A 105 14.74 -8.83 12.88
CA PHE A 105 15.09 -9.70 11.75
C PHE A 105 16.09 -9.10 10.76
N PHE A 106 16.15 -7.78 10.70
CA PHE A 106 16.86 -7.11 9.62
C PHE A 106 18.01 -6.21 10.08
N THR A 107 18.22 -6.03 11.39
CA THR A 107 19.30 -5.20 11.94
C THR A 107 20.04 -5.91 13.07
N ASP A 108 21.22 -5.40 13.39
CA ASP A 108 22.01 -5.82 14.57
C ASP A 108 21.88 -4.78 15.70
N TRP A 109 20.75 -4.02 15.73
CA TRP A 109 20.54 -2.97 16.73
C TRP A 109 20.31 -3.53 18.12
N SER A 110 20.82 -2.83 19.14
CA SER A 110 20.49 -3.15 20.52
C SER A 110 18.99 -2.90 20.80
N ARG A 111 18.47 -3.54 21.86
CA ARG A 111 17.08 -3.32 22.27
C ARG A 111 16.78 -1.84 22.55
N GLU A 112 17.73 -1.10 23.08
CA GLU A 112 17.59 0.34 23.35
C GLU A 112 17.45 1.13 22.05
N GLN A 113 18.30 0.83 21.04
CA GLN A 113 18.21 1.46 19.72
C GLN A 113 16.88 1.13 19.02
N MET A 114 16.43 -0.12 19.10
CA MET A 114 15.11 -0.51 18.55
C MET A 114 13.96 0.21 19.26
N LEU A 115 14.02 0.36 20.58
CA LEU A 115 13.00 1.06 21.35
C LEU A 115 12.98 2.56 21.03
N GLU A 116 14.15 3.20 20.92
CA GLU A 116 14.24 4.60 20.50
C GLU A 116 13.61 4.79 19.11
N ARG A 117 13.92 3.89 18.17
CA ARG A 117 13.33 3.92 16.84
C ARG A 117 11.81 3.67 16.86
N ALA A 118 11.34 2.74 17.68
CA ALA A 118 9.90 2.50 17.86
C ALA A 118 9.18 3.74 18.41
N ASN A 119 9.76 4.43 19.38
CA ASN A 119 9.23 5.68 19.93
C ASN A 119 9.17 6.79 18.86
N PHE A 120 10.21 6.91 18.04
CA PHE A 120 10.19 7.84 16.90
C PHE A 120 9.04 7.51 15.94
N CYS A 121 8.86 6.24 15.58
CA CYS A 121 7.78 5.82 14.69
C CYS A 121 6.38 6.06 15.31
N LEU A 122 6.22 5.81 16.61
CA LEU A 122 4.96 6.10 17.34
C LEU A 122 4.65 7.59 17.35
N LYS A 123 5.64 8.44 17.60
CA LYS A 123 5.47 9.89 17.51
C LYS A 123 5.05 10.32 16.11
N ARG A 124 5.68 9.75 15.07
CA ARG A 124 5.37 10.08 13.67
C ARG A 124 3.93 9.75 13.26
N VAL A 125 3.33 8.73 13.89
CA VAL A 125 1.93 8.36 13.65
C VAL A 125 0.96 8.94 14.70
N ASN A 126 1.39 9.90 15.51
CA ASN A 126 0.61 10.54 16.59
C ASN A 126 -0.02 9.50 17.55
N LEU A 127 0.79 8.55 18.02
CA LEU A 127 0.36 7.49 18.95
C LEU A 127 1.36 7.33 20.10
N GLU A 128 1.77 8.44 20.69
CA GLU A 128 2.66 8.44 21.85
C GLU A 128 1.98 7.78 23.08
N ASN A 129 2.80 7.20 23.96
CA ASN A 129 2.36 6.53 25.20
C ASN A 129 1.53 5.25 25.00
N ALA A 130 1.52 4.65 23.83
CA ALA A 130 0.83 3.39 23.57
C ALA A 130 1.75 2.15 23.66
N ASN A 131 3.04 2.31 23.94
CA ASN A 131 4.10 1.29 23.86
C ASN A 131 3.73 -0.06 24.44
N LYS A 132 3.19 -0.05 25.66
CA LYS A 132 2.92 -1.27 26.46
C LYS A 132 1.53 -1.85 26.23
N LYS A 133 0.68 -1.18 25.44
CA LYS A 133 -0.65 -1.69 25.11
C LYS A 133 -0.58 -2.88 24.17
N LEU A 134 -1.54 -3.78 24.30
CA LEU A 134 -1.79 -4.86 23.35
C LEU A 134 -2.70 -4.36 22.20
N PRO A 135 -2.69 -4.98 21.04
CA PRO A 135 -3.60 -4.64 19.94
C PRO A 135 -5.08 -4.63 20.32
N SER A 136 -5.50 -5.54 21.23
CA SER A 136 -6.87 -5.62 21.74
C SER A 136 -7.32 -4.40 22.54
N GLU A 137 -6.39 -3.59 23.04
CA GLU A 137 -6.66 -2.37 23.80
C GLU A 137 -6.71 -1.11 22.92
N LEU A 138 -6.59 -1.29 21.58
CA LEU A 138 -6.54 -0.21 20.60
C LEU A 138 -7.80 -0.16 19.74
N SER A 139 -8.25 1.04 19.39
CA SER A 139 -9.26 1.21 18.35
C SER A 139 -8.72 0.78 16.97
N GLY A 140 -9.59 0.50 15.99
CA GLY A 140 -9.19 0.12 14.65
C GLY A 140 -8.24 1.14 14.00
N GLY A 141 -8.52 2.44 14.13
CA GLY A 141 -7.63 3.50 13.64
C GLY A 141 -6.26 3.53 14.34
N MET A 142 -6.21 3.26 15.66
CA MET A 142 -4.95 3.13 16.39
C MET A 142 -4.15 1.90 15.89
N GLN A 143 -4.81 0.76 15.66
CA GLN A 143 -4.14 -0.43 15.11
C GLN A 143 -3.55 -0.16 13.72
N LYS A 144 -4.25 0.59 12.85
CA LYS A 144 -3.72 1.01 11.54
C LYS A 144 -2.47 1.88 11.70
N ARG A 145 -2.48 2.85 12.63
CA ARG A 145 -1.30 3.69 12.92
C ARG A 145 -0.12 2.88 13.43
N VAL A 146 -0.33 1.88 14.30
CA VAL A 146 0.75 0.95 14.71
C VAL A 146 1.26 0.15 13.52
N GLY A 147 0.38 -0.31 12.63
CA GLY A 147 0.76 -0.99 11.39
C GLY A 147 1.62 -0.12 10.47
N ILE A 148 1.29 1.19 10.35
CA ILE A 148 2.10 2.17 9.60
C ILE A 148 3.45 2.38 10.31
N ALA A 149 3.46 2.58 11.65
CA ALA A 149 4.69 2.73 12.42
C ALA A 149 5.63 1.54 12.24
N ARG A 150 5.11 0.31 12.24
CA ARG A 150 5.87 -0.90 11.94
C ARG A 150 6.39 -0.91 10.50
N ALA A 151 5.57 -0.50 9.54
CA ALA A 151 5.96 -0.47 8.13
C ALA A 151 7.11 0.50 7.85
N ILE A 152 7.20 1.62 8.59
CA ILE A 152 8.26 2.62 8.41
C ILE A 152 9.47 2.42 9.34
N ALA A 153 9.46 1.37 10.17
CA ALA A 153 10.48 1.13 11.19
C ALA A 153 11.91 1.05 10.64
N LEU A 154 12.09 0.48 9.45
CA LEU A 154 13.37 0.30 8.77
C LEU A 154 13.72 1.42 7.77
N ASN A 155 13.04 2.56 7.78
CA ASN A 155 13.21 3.63 6.77
C ASN A 155 13.07 3.09 5.33
N PRO A 156 11.91 2.53 4.97
CA PRO A 156 11.75 1.88 3.68
C PRO A 156 11.83 2.91 2.53
N LYS A 157 12.34 2.47 1.38
CA LYS A 157 12.25 3.22 0.11
C LYS A 157 10.92 2.97 -0.61
N TYR A 158 10.24 1.87 -0.26
CA TYR A 158 9.01 1.39 -0.88
C TYR A 158 7.98 1.06 0.20
N LEU A 159 6.80 1.64 0.11
CA LEU A 159 5.70 1.39 1.04
C LEU A 159 4.50 0.81 0.29
N PHE A 160 4.00 -0.30 0.77
CA PHE A 160 2.85 -0.99 0.20
C PHE A 160 1.71 -1.00 1.22
N CYS A 161 0.53 -0.54 0.81
CA CYS A 161 -0.67 -0.52 1.65
C CYS A 161 -1.80 -1.30 0.96
N ASP A 162 -2.28 -2.35 1.59
CA ASP A 162 -3.42 -3.13 1.09
C ASP A 162 -4.67 -2.74 1.89
N GLU A 163 -5.58 -1.99 1.28
CA GLU A 163 -6.83 -1.50 1.86
C GLU A 163 -6.62 -0.83 3.24
N PRO A 164 -5.83 0.26 3.34
CA PRO A 164 -5.44 0.86 4.62
C PRO A 164 -6.64 1.32 5.45
N ASN A 165 -7.73 1.74 4.80
CA ASN A 165 -8.92 2.31 5.42
C ASN A 165 -10.04 1.28 5.68
N SER A 166 -9.82 0.01 5.35
CA SER A 166 -10.82 -1.04 5.56
C SER A 166 -11.27 -1.12 7.03
N GLY A 167 -12.58 -0.99 7.26
CA GLY A 167 -13.19 -1.09 8.58
C GLY A 167 -13.11 0.18 9.44
N LEU A 168 -12.70 1.32 8.87
CA LEU A 168 -12.66 2.61 9.54
C LEU A 168 -13.87 3.48 9.14
N ASP A 169 -14.22 4.41 10.03
CA ASP A 169 -15.16 5.47 9.71
C ASP A 169 -14.51 6.50 8.75
N PRO A 170 -15.31 7.30 8.01
CA PRO A 170 -14.80 8.24 7.01
C PRO A 170 -13.81 9.27 7.57
N THR A 171 -14.03 9.76 8.80
CA THR A 171 -13.16 10.76 9.41
C THR A 171 -11.79 10.17 9.74
N THR A 172 -11.77 8.98 10.32
CA THR A 172 -10.54 8.23 10.63
C THR A 172 -9.80 7.85 9.36
N SER A 173 -10.52 7.47 8.29
CA SER A 173 -9.93 7.14 6.98
C SER A 173 -9.13 8.31 6.40
N ILE A 174 -9.68 9.53 6.40
CA ILE A 174 -8.98 10.74 5.94
C ILE A 174 -7.69 10.98 6.73
N VAL A 175 -7.71 10.75 8.04
CA VAL A 175 -6.50 10.91 8.87
C VAL A 175 -5.42 9.89 8.50
N ILE A 176 -5.79 8.63 8.21
CA ILE A 176 -4.86 7.60 7.76
C ILE A 176 -4.29 7.92 6.38
N ASP A 177 -5.13 8.36 5.44
CA ASP A 177 -4.71 8.75 4.10
C ASP A 177 -3.69 9.89 4.14
N ARG A 178 -3.98 10.97 4.86
CA ARG A 178 -3.06 12.10 5.04
C ARG A 178 -1.76 11.69 5.69
N LEU A 179 -1.81 10.84 6.71
CA LEU A 179 -0.61 10.33 7.36
C LEU A 179 0.28 9.54 6.38
N ILE A 180 -0.30 8.70 5.54
CA ILE A 180 0.44 7.97 4.51
C ILE A 180 1.04 8.94 3.48
N GLN A 181 0.27 9.95 3.04
CA GLN A 181 0.73 10.97 2.08
C GLN A 181 1.88 11.81 2.66
N GLU A 182 1.76 12.30 3.89
CA GLU A 182 2.81 13.06 4.57
C GLU A 182 4.11 12.25 4.68
N ILE A 183 4.02 10.99 5.12
CA ILE A 183 5.17 10.07 5.22
C ILE A 183 5.80 9.86 3.83
N THR A 184 4.98 9.65 2.81
CA THR A 184 5.42 9.45 1.43
C THR A 184 6.22 10.64 0.92
N GLN A 185 5.71 11.84 1.12
CA GLN A 185 6.33 13.09 0.65
C GLN A 185 7.57 13.46 1.47
N GLU A 186 7.50 13.37 2.81
CA GLU A 186 8.60 13.71 3.71
C GLU A 186 9.82 12.84 3.46
N TYR A 187 9.63 11.53 3.31
CA TYR A 187 10.75 10.58 3.13
C TYR A 187 10.99 10.19 1.67
N GLN A 188 10.28 10.81 0.71
CA GLN A 188 10.39 10.50 -0.73
C GLN A 188 10.22 9.02 -1.04
N ILE A 189 9.29 8.36 -0.34
CA ILE A 189 8.99 6.94 -0.50
C ILE A 189 8.18 6.72 -1.79
N THR A 190 8.43 5.62 -2.50
CA THR A 190 7.53 5.14 -3.54
C THR A 190 6.40 4.37 -2.86
N THR A 191 5.21 4.97 -2.79
CA THR A 191 4.07 4.39 -2.07
C THR A 191 3.02 3.85 -3.03
N ILE A 192 2.61 2.58 -2.82
CA ILE A 192 1.57 1.91 -3.61
C ILE A 192 0.45 1.50 -2.66
N ILE A 193 -0.77 1.95 -2.98
CA ILE A 193 -1.96 1.73 -2.16
C ILE A 193 -3.01 1.01 -3.00
N ASN A 194 -3.40 -0.19 -2.58
CA ASN A 194 -4.61 -0.81 -3.08
C ASN A 194 -5.81 -0.24 -2.34
N THR A 195 -6.82 0.23 -3.06
CA THR A 195 -8.08 0.66 -2.44
C THR A 195 -9.26 0.56 -3.40
N HIS A 196 -10.45 0.50 -2.85
CA HIS A 196 -11.71 0.71 -3.57
C HIS A 196 -12.45 1.96 -3.06
N ASP A 197 -11.86 2.69 -2.10
CA ASP A 197 -12.45 3.90 -1.53
C ASP A 197 -12.13 5.12 -2.40
N MET A 198 -13.18 5.69 -3.00
CA MET A 198 -13.05 6.87 -3.85
C MET A 198 -12.68 8.13 -3.08
N ASN A 199 -12.94 8.20 -1.77
CA ASN A 199 -12.50 9.33 -0.95
C ASN A 199 -10.96 9.35 -0.88
N SER A 200 -10.33 8.20 -0.62
CA SER A 200 -8.86 8.07 -0.65
C SER A 200 -8.29 8.44 -2.02
N VAL A 201 -8.97 8.02 -3.11
CA VAL A 201 -8.54 8.33 -4.48
C VAL A 201 -8.51 9.84 -4.71
N MET A 202 -9.56 10.56 -4.31
CA MET A 202 -9.66 12.00 -4.47
C MET A 202 -8.75 12.78 -3.51
N GLU A 203 -8.49 12.25 -2.31
CA GLU A 203 -7.66 12.93 -1.31
C GLU A 203 -6.18 12.84 -1.66
N ILE A 204 -5.65 11.63 -1.90
CA ILE A 204 -4.21 11.37 -1.97
C ILE A 204 -3.72 10.74 -3.29
N GLY A 205 -4.58 10.57 -4.29
CA GLY A 205 -4.23 9.91 -5.55
C GLY A 205 -3.38 10.77 -6.48
N ASP A 206 -2.06 10.75 -6.30
CA ASP A 206 -1.13 11.44 -7.22
C ASP A 206 -1.04 10.71 -8.57
N LYS A 207 -1.08 9.39 -8.53
CA LYS A 207 -1.15 8.48 -9.67
C LYS A 207 -2.18 7.39 -9.41
N ILE A 208 -2.99 7.04 -10.40
CA ILE A 208 -4.08 6.09 -10.25
C ILE A 208 -4.04 5.10 -11.42
N GLY A 209 -3.98 3.79 -11.09
CA GLY A 209 -4.11 2.70 -12.07
C GLY A 209 -5.43 1.95 -11.84
N PHE A 210 -6.31 1.91 -12.82
CA PHE A 210 -7.57 1.17 -12.75
C PHE A 210 -7.41 -0.24 -13.30
N ILE A 211 -7.63 -1.25 -12.44
CA ILE A 211 -7.58 -2.66 -12.79
C ILE A 211 -8.99 -3.24 -12.92
N TYR A 212 -9.30 -3.75 -14.10
CA TYR A 212 -10.58 -4.37 -14.43
C TYR A 212 -10.37 -5.74 -15.07
N LYS A 213 -10.92 -6.79 -14.45
CA LYS A 213 -10.81 -8.18 -14.93
C LYS A 213 -9.38 -8.62 -15.27
N GLY A 214 -8.42 -8.15 -14.47
CA GLY A 214 -7.01 -8.48 -14.63
C GLY A 214 -6.22 -7.60 -15.60
N ASN A 215 -6.84 -6.63 -16.27
CA ASN A 215 -6.18 -5.69 -17.18
C ASN A 215 -6.10 -4.30 -16.56
N LYS A 216 -5.04 -3.54 -16.85
CA LYS A 216 -5.00 -2.10 -16.56
C LYS A 216 -5.72 -1.36 -17.70
N LEU A 217 -6.95 -0.92 -17.45
CA LEU A 217 -7.75 -0.24 -18.47
C LEU A 217 -7.49 1.26 -18.54
N TRP A 218 -7.08 1.86 -17.42
CA TRP A 218 -6.86 3.29 -17.36
C TRP A 218 -5.73 3.63 -16.39
N GLU A 219 -5.04 4.73 -16.67
CA GLU A 219 -4.01 5.31 -15.82
C GLU A 219 -4.07 6.84 -15.94
N GLY A 220 -3.97 7.54 -14.82
CA GLY A 220 -4.01 9.00 -14.72
C GLY A 220 -3.86 9.46 -13.29
N ASN A 221 -4.44 10.60 -12.93
CA ASN A 221 -4.43 11.17 -11.59
C ASN A 221 -5.85 11.58 -11.12
N LYS A 222 -5.97 12.12 -9.91
CA LYS A 222 -7.26 12.51 -9.34
C LYS A 222 -8.00 13.60 -10.10
N ASP A 223 -7.31 14.46 -10.85
CA ASP A 223 -7.91 15.54 -11.63
C ASP A 223 -8.46 15.04 -12.99
N GLU A 224 -7.92 13.92 -13.46
CA GLU A 224 -8.26 13.29 -14.74
C GLU A 224 -9.34 12.21 -14.61
N ILE A 225 -9.44 11.55 -13.46
CA ILE A 225 -10.32 10.39 -13.27
C ILE A 225 -11.79 10.70 -13.54
N LEU A 226 -12.27 11.90 -13.15
CA LEU A 226 -13.67 12.31 -13.35
C LEU A 226 -13.98 12.73 -14.80
N LYS A 227 -12.94 12.97 -15.60
CA LYS A 227 -13.03 13.38 -17.03
C LYS A 227 -12.74 12.24 -17.99
N SER A 228 -12.55 11.04 -17.47
CA SER A 228 -12.18 9.87 -18.29
C SER A 228 -13.35 9.41 -19.16
N ASP A 229 -13.06 9.06 -20.42
CA ASP A 229 -13.99 8.41 -21.34
C ASP A 229 -14.06 6.88 -21.15
N CYS A 230 -13.27 6.31 -20.23
CA CYS A 230 -13.29 4.88 -19.95
C CYS A 230 -14.61 4.49 -19.27
N LYS A 231 -15.47 3.78 -19.98
CA LYS A 231 -16.80 3.38 -19.50
C LYS A 231 -16.74 2.60 -18.21
N GLU A 232 -15.88 1.57 -18.13
CA GLU A 232 -15.75 0.69 -16.97
C GLU A 232 -15.26 1.46 -15.74
N LEU A 233 -14.37 2.45 -15.94
CA LEU A 233 -13.92 3.33 -14.86
C LEU A 233 -15.08 4.22 -14.38
N ASN A 234 -15.83 4.82 -15.31
CA ASN A 234 -16.99 5.63 -14.98
C ASN A 234 -18.06 4.84 -14.23
N ASP A 235 -18.34 3.60 -14.66
CA ASP A 235 -19.29 2.71 -13.99
C ASP A 235 -18.81 2.37 -12.56
N PHE A 236 -17.48 2.25 -12.35
CA PHE A 236 -16.88 2.02 -11.03
C PHE A 236 -16.92 3.27 -10.14
N VAL A 237 -16.48 4.42 -10.66
CA VAL A 237 -16.40 5.70 -9.90
C VAL A 237 -17.78 6.19 -9.49
N PHE A 238 -18.77 6.09 -10.40
CA PHE A 238 -20.13 6.57 -10.19
C PHE A 238 -21.10 5.43 -9.81
N ALA A 239 -20.63 4.35 -9.21
CA ALA A 239 -21.47 3.21 -8.82
C ALA A 239 -22.52 3.56 -7.77
N SER A 240 -22.27 4.54 -6.87
CA SER A 240 -23.20 4.95 -5.84
C SER A 240 -24.20 5.99 -6.35
N ASN A 241 -25.43 5.97 -5.81
CA ASN A 241 -26.47 6.97 -6.13
C ASN A 241 -25.99 8.41 -5.86
N MET A 242 -25.24 8.62 -4.79
CA MET A 242 -24.66 9.93 -4.45
C MET A 242 -23.68 10.39 -5.52
N ALA A 243 -22.77 9.52 -5.95
CA ALA A 243 -21.79 9.82 -7.00
C ALA A 243 -22.47 10.10 -8.34
N GLN A 244 -23.56 9.37 -8.68
CA GLN A 244 -24.37 9.63 -9.88
C GLN A 244 -25.05 11.00 -9.85
N GLN A 245 -25.51 11.46 -8.69
CA GLN A 245 -26.05 12.81 -8.55
C GLN A 245 -24.98 13.87 -8.77
N LEU A 246 -23.79 13.71 -8.17
CA LEU A 246 -22.66 14.63 -8.35
C LEU A 246 -22.21 14.70 -9.81
N LYS A 247 -22.23 13.59 -10.55
CA LYS A 247 -21.88 13.55 -11.99
C LYS A 247 -22.70 14.53 -12.86
N ARG A 248 -23.90 14.91 -12.43
CA ARG A 248 -24.75 15.85 -13.17
C ARG A 248 -24.29 17.31 -13.06
N PHE A 249 -23.35 17.59 -12.15
CA PHE A 249 -22.81 18.93 -11.90
C PHE A 249 -21.35 19.09 -12.37
N ILE A 250 -20.75 18.02 -12.88
CA ILE A 250 -19.41 17.99 -13.50
C ILE A 250 -19.57 17.93 -15.02
#